data_153f29017f742b421f2fbe28c2ac7351
#
_entry.id   153f29017f742b421f2fbe28c2ac7351
#
_cell.length_a   1.000
_cell.length_b   1.000
_cell.length_c   1.000
_cell.angle_alpha   90.00
_cell.angle_beta   90.00
_cell.angle_gamma   90.00
#
_symmetry.space_group_name_H-M   'P 1'
#
loop_
_entity.id
_entity.type
_entity.pdbx_description
1 polymer ?
#
loop_
_entity_poly.entity_id
_entity_poly.type
_entity_poly.pdbx_seq_one_letter_code
_entity_poly.pdbx_strand_id
1 'polypeptide(L)'
;MGRAEMRRMQKAAQRKQNTYTLTQSQIEQLKQVAYEEAVAEAMKLMLTIPLEVLAKDYWPRSAEKRCPGFVQKVLDLYEQYEAGKVSMESMVEDLWTYGGVRFETEKENTK
;
A
#
# COMPACT_ATOMS: atom_id res chain seq x y z
N MET A 1 19.80 21.33 -46.95
CA MET A 1 18.80 21.02 -45.91
C MET A 1 17.57 21.88 -46.05
N GLY A 2 16.40 21.28 -46.05
CA GLY A 2 15.15 22.02 -46.09
C GLY A 2 14.82 22.68 -44.75
N ARG A 3 13.96 23.70 -44.81
CA ARG A 3 13.53 24.42 -43.60
C ARG A 3 12.84 23.50 -42.60
N ALA A 4 12.14 22.48 -43.04
CA ALA A 4 11.45 21.54 -42.19
C ALA A 4 12.44 20.71 -41.36
N GLU A 5 13.54 20.30 -41.98
CA GLU A 5 14.59 19.54 -41.27
C GLU A 5 15.31 20.40 -40.26
N MET A 6 15.60 21.65 -40.58
CA MET A 6 16.22 22.57 -39.62
C MET A 6 15.34 22.79 -38.41
N ARG A 7 14.01 22.93 -38.60
CA ARG A 7 13.06 23.08 -37.50
C ARG A 7 13.03 21.86 -36.62
N ARG A 8 13.05 20.67 -37.23
CA ARG A 8 13.10 19.40 -36.47
C ARG A 8 14.37 19.31 -35.65
N MET A 9 15.48 19.67 -36.24
CA MET A 9 16.77 19.64 -35.53
C MET A 9 16.80 20.65 -34.38
N GLN A 10 16.27 21.85 -34.58
CA GLN A 10 16.18 22.86 -33.55
C GLN A 10 15.25 22.42 -32.42
N LYS A 11 14.11 21.81 -32.74
CA LYS A 11 13.19 21.28 -31.72
C LYS A 11 13.83 20.14 -30.95
N ALA A 12 14.54 19.25 -31.62
CA ALA A 12 15.24 18.15 -30.98
C ALA A 12 16.34 18.67 -30.05
N ALA A 13 17.08 19.69 -30.49
CA ALA A 13 18.12 20.32 -29.68
C ALA A 13 17.52 21.02 -28.45
N GLN A 14 16.39 21.74 -28.63
CA GLN A 14 15.68 22.37 -27.53
C GLN A 14 15.14 21.36 -26.56
N ARG A 15 14.58 20.24 -27.04
CA ARG A 15 14.12 19.16 -26.17
C ARG A 15 15.27 18.60 -25.31
N LYS A 16 16.43 18.39 -25.92
CA LYS A 16 17.62 17.92 -25.18
C LYS A 16 18.07 18.92 -24.14
N GLN A 17 18.03 20.22 -24.46
CA GLN A 17 18.41 21.27 -23.53
C GLN A 17 17.41 21.43 -22.40
N ASN A 18 16.11 21.27 -22.70
CA ASN A 18 15.03 21.43 -21.74
C ASN A 18 14.64 20.12 -21.03
N THR A 19 15.21 19.00 -21.47
CA THR A 19 14.93 17.71 -20.86
C THR A 19 15.59 17.63 -19.49
N TYR A 20 14.77 17.45 -18.48
CA TYR A 20 15.27 17.20 -17.14
C TYR A 20 15.75 15.76 -17.03
N THR A 21 17.04 15.61 -16.74
CA THR A 21 17.62 14.28 -16.57
C THR A 21 17.55 13.89 -15.09
N LEU A 22 16.78 12.86 -14.82
CA LEU A 22 16.70 12.34 -13.46
C LEU A 22 17.94 11.55 -13.11
N THR A 23 18.54 11.85 -11.97
CA THR A 23 19.64 11.06 -11.45
C THR A 23 19.08 9.76 -10.85
N GLN A 24 19.95 8.77 -10.65
CA GLN A 24 19.57 7.52 -10.02
C GLN A 24 19.00 7.76 -8.62
N SER A 25 19.58 8.69 -7.89
CA SER A 25 19.09 9.07 -6.56
C SER A 25 17.68 9.65 -6.62
N GLN A 26 17.39 10.52 -7.59
CA GLN A 26 16.06 11.10 -7.76
C GLN A 26 15.03 10.05 -8.15
N ILE A 27 15.39 9.11 -9.03
CA ILE A 27 14.52 8.00 -9.41
C ILE A 27 14.15 7.16 -8.19
N GLU A 28 15.14 6.85 -7.36
CA GLU A 28 14.90 6.09 -6.13
C GLU A 28 14.00 6.83 -5.16
N GLN A 29 14.18 8.16 -5.03
CA GLN A 29 13.31 8.98 -4.19
C GLN A 29 11.86 8.96 -4.70
N LEU A 30 11.67 9.07 -6.02
CA LEU A 30 10.33 9.01 -6.61
C LEU A 30 9.67 7.64 -6.38
N LYS A 31 10.44 6.56 -6.51
CA LYS A 31 9.94 5.22 -6.23
C LYS A 31 9.53 5.08 -4.78
N GLN A 32 10.31 5.63 -3.86
CA GLN A 32 10.02 5.58 -2.43
C GLN A 32 8.73 6.33 -2.11
N VAL A 33 8.55 7.54 -2.64
CA VAL A 33 7.33 8.33 -2.44
C VAL A 33 6.11 7.60 -3.01
N ALA A 34 6.22 7.06 -4.23
CA ALA A 34 5.14 6.31 -4.85
C ALA A 34 4.77 5.07 -4.05
N TYR A 35 5.79 4.36 -3.54
CA TYR A 35 5.59 3.19 -2.70
C TYR A 35 4.87 3.57 -1.40
N GLU A 36 5.30 4.64 -0.73
CA GLU A 36 4.67 5.10 0.51
C GLU A 36 3.22 5.49 0.29
N GLU A 37 2.91 6.20 -0.80
CA GLU A 37 1.55 6.57 -1.15
C GLU A 37 0.69 5.33 -1.43
N ALA A 38 1.22 4.37 -2.17
CA ALA A 38 0.51 3.14 -2.47
C ALA A 38 0.22 2.33 -1.20
N VAL A 39 1.18 2.25 -0.30
CA VAL A 39 1.01 1.55 0.98
C VAL A 39 -0.05 2.26 1.83
N ALA A 40 -0.02 3.59 1.91
CA ALA A 40 -1.00 4.35 2.67
C ALA A 40 -2.42 4.15 2.13
N GLU A 41 -2.60 4.16 0.80
CA GLU A 41 -3.89 3.92 0.18
C GLU A 41 -4.38 2.49 0.42
N ALA A 42 -3.49 1.51 0.31
CA ALA A 42 -3.82 0.12 0.57
C ALA A 42 -4.24 -0.09 2.02
N MET A 43 -3.52 0.51 2.97
CA MET A 43 -3.86 0.42 4.38
C MET A 43 -5.19 1.09 4.70
N LYS A 44 -5.46 2.23 4.08
CA LYS A 44 -6.73 2.92 4.22
C LYS A 44 -7.89 2.03 3.75
N LEU A 45 -7.75 1.42 2.58
CA LEU A 45 -8.76 0.52 2.04
C LEU A 45 -8.96 -0.71 2.92
N MET A 46 -7.87 -1.32 3.35
CA MET A 46 -7.90 -2.52 4.18
C MET A 46 -8.50 -2.26 5.57
N LEU A 47 -8.45 -1.03 6.04
CA LEU A 47 -9.09 -0.67 7.31
C LEU A 47 -10.55 -0.25 7.10
N THR A 48 -10.83 0.45 6.02
CA THR A 48 -12.17 0.95 5.71
C THR A 48 -13.18 -0.18 5.51
N ILE A 49 -12.82 -1.21 4.74
CA ILE A 49 -13.72 -2.31 4.45
C ILE A 49 -14.12 -3.09 5.71
N PRO A 50 -13.17 -3.53 6.55
CA PRO A 50 -13.54 -4.18 7.80
C PRO A 50 -14.38 -3.30 8.73
N LEU A 51 -14.07 -2.01 8.81
CA LEU A 51 -14.86 -1.09 9.63
C LEU A 51 -16.29 -0.94 9.13
N GLU A 52 -16.50 -0.89 7.82
CA GLU A 52 -17.83 -0.86 7.23
C GLU A 52 -18.63 -2.11 7.60
N VAL A 53 -18.01 -3.27 7.49
CA VAL A 53 -18.65 -4.54 7.85
C VAL A 53 -19.02 -4.55 9.33
N LEU A 54 -18.06 -4.19 10.18
CA LEU A 54 -18.32 -4.14 11.63
C LEU A 54 -19.42 -3.16 11.98
N ALA A 55 -19.41 -1.97 11.38
CA ALA A 55 -20.39 -0.94 11.66
C ALA A 55 -21.80 -1.34 11.23
N LYS A 56 -21.93 -2.00 10.08
CA LYS A 56 -23.24 -2.34 9.53
C LYS A 56 -23.78 -3.68 9.99
N ASP A 57 -22.90 -4.69 10.07
CA ASP A 57 -23.34 -6.07 10.27
C ASP A 57 -23.17 -6.56 11.72
N TYR A 58 -22.15 -6.09 12.41
CA TYR A 58 -21.84 -6.57 13.76
C TYR A 58 -22.19 -5.57 14.84
N TRP A 59 -21.99 -4.28 14.59
CA TRP A 59 -22.25 -3.23 15.59
C TRP A 59 -23.15 -2.12 15.06
N PRO A 60 -24.32 -2.44 14.48
CA PRO A 60 -25.14 -1.41 13.84
C PRO A 60 -25.65 -0.32 14.78
N ARG A 61 -25.73 -0.61 16.08
CA ARG A 61 -26.19 0.36 17.08
C ARG A 61 -25.08 0.94 17.94
N SER A 62 -23.88 0.34 17.90
CA SER A 62 -22.77 0.73 18.76
C SER A 62 -21.48 1.02 17.99
N ALA A 63 -21.57 1.18 16.65
CA ALA A 63 -20.39 1.42 15.82
C ALA A 63 -19.62 2.66 16.26
N GLU A 64 -20.32 3.73 16.56
CA GLU A 64 -19.73 4.99 16.98
C GLU A 64 -18.86 4.83 18.24
N LYS A 65 -19.27 3.95 19.15
CA LYS A 65 -18.53 3.67 20.38
C LYS A 65 -17.41 2.65 20.19
N ARG A 66 -17.61 1.67 19.30
CA ARG A 66 -16.70 0.52 19.17
C ARG A 66 -15.65 0.65 18.09
N CYS A 67 -15.97 1.34 16.99
CA CYS A 67 -15.03 1.48 15.87
C CYS A 67 -13.73 2.18 16.25
N PRO A 68 -13.73 3.27 17.02
CA PRO A 68 -12.46 3.90 17.42
C PRO A 68 -11.55 2.96 18.20
N GLY A 69 -12.10 2.17 19.11
CA GLY A 69 -11.33 1.18 19.87
C GLY A 69 -10.76 0.07 18.99
N PHE A 70 -11.54 -0.37 18.00
CA PHE A 70 -11.06 -1.35 17.01
C PHE A 70 -9.89 -0.81 16.21
N VAL A 71 -10.00 0.43 15.72
CA VAL A 71 -8.91 1.07 14.97
C VAL A 71 -7.65 1.15 15.81
N GLN A 72 -7.78 1.55 17.08
CA GLN A 72 -6.63 1.65 17.97
C GLN A 72 -5.93 0.30 18.17
N LYS A 73 -6.70 -0.75 18.32
CA LYS A 73 -6.15 -2.10 18.48
C LYS A 73 -5.44 -2.57 17.21
N VAL A 74 -5.98 -2.24 16.04
CA VAL A 74 -5.33 -2.56 14.76
C VAL A 74 -3.98 -1.85 14.67
N LEU A 75 -3.95 -0.56 15.00
CA LEU A 75 -2.72 0.23 14.95
C LEU A 75 -1.69 -0.29 15.95
N ASP A 76 -2.13 -0.65 17.15
CA ASP A 76 -1.24 -1.23 18.16
C ASP A 76 -0.63 -2.55 17.68
N LEU A 77 -1.41 -3.38 17.01
CA LEU A 77 -0.91 -4.64 16.47
C LEU A 77 0.09 -4.42 15.33
N TYR A 78 -0.15 -3.42 14.49
CA TYR A 78 0.82 -3.03 13.46
C TYR A 78 2.15 -2.61 14.07
N GLU A 79 2.12 -1.83 15.14
CA GLU A 79 3.34 -1.42 15.84
C GLU A 79 4.09 -2.62 16.41
N GLN A 80 3.36 -3.56 16.99
CA GLN A 80 3.97 -4.79 17.51
C GLN A 80 4.61 -5.63 16.41
N TYR A 81 3.94 -5.70 15.26
CA TYR A 81 4.48 -6.41 14.10
C TYR A 81 5.77 -5.75 13.59
N GLU A 82 5.77 -4.44 13.45
CA GLU A 82 6.97 -3.72 13.01
C GLU A 82 8.11 -3.83 14.00
N ALA A 83 7.80 -3.90 15.29
CA ALA A 83 8.79 -4.07 16.34
C ALA A 83 9.30 -5.51 16.46
N GLY A 84 8.76 -6.43 15.66
CA GLY A 84 9.16 -7.84 15.71
C GLY A 84 8.59 -8.62 16.88
N LYS A 85 7.61 -8.07 17.60
CA LYS A 85 6.99 -8.74 18.75
C LYS A 85 5.99 -9.80 18.35
N VAL A 86 5.35 -9.64 17.18
CA VAL A 86 4.45 -10.64 16.59
C VAL A 86 4.89 -10.92 15.16
N SER A 87 4.68 -12.14 14.70
CA SER A 87 5.03 -12.53 13.34
C SER A 87 3.78 -12.72 12.49
N MET A 88 3.92 -12.63 11.17
CA MET A 88 2.84 -12.91 10.26
C MET A 88 2.36 -14.35 10.41
N GLU A 89 3.29 -15.29 10.55
CA GLU A 89 2.98 -16.72 10.72
C GLU A 89 2.14 -16.96 11.96
N SER A 90 2.49 -16.32 13.05
CA SER A 90 1.77 -16.42 14.33
C SER A 90 0.34 -15.91 14.19
N MET A 91 0.15 -14.75 13.54
CA MET A 91 -1.18 -14.18 13.32
C MET A 91 -2.04 -15.03 12.38
N VAL A 92 -1.45 -15.56 11.32
CA VAL A 92 -2.15 -16.45 10.39
C VAL A 92 -2.60 -17.72 11.09
N GLU A 93 -1.73 -18.29 11.94
CA GLU A 93 -2.07 -19.47 12.71
C GLU A 93 -3.19 -19.20 13.73
N ASP A 94 -3.16 -18.05 14.39
CA ASP A 94 -4.21 -17.63 15.32
C ASP A 94 -5.55 -17.52 14.61
N LEU A 95 -5.57 -16.92 13.43
CA LEU A 95 -6.80 -16.79 12.64
C LEU A 95 -7.36 -18.14 12.23
N TRP A 96 -6.49 -19.11 11.94
CA TRP A 96 -6.93 -20.46 11.64
C TRP A 96 -7.46 -21.17 12.90
N THR A 97 -6.72 -21.07 14.01
CA THR A 97 -7.03 -21.79 15.25
C THR A 97 -8.28 -21.23 15.93
N TYR A 98 -8.38 -19.91 16.06
CA TYR A 98 -9.44 -19.25 16.81
C TYR A 98 -10.51 -18.61 15.93
N GLY A 99 -10.16 -18.22 14.72
CA GLY A 99 -11.05 -17.53 13.83
C GLY A 99 -11.65 -18.40 12.71
N GLY A 100 -11.10 -19.59 12.52
CA GLY A 100 -11.57 -20.48 11.46
C GLY A 100 -11.26 -19.99 10.04
N VAL A 101 -10.33 -19.05 9.90
CA VAL A 101 -9.95 -18.49 8.59
C VAL A 101 -8.57 -19.00 8.20
N ARG A 102 -8.46 -19.55 7.02
CA ARG A 102 -7.21 -20.09 6.48
C ARG A 102 -6.85 -19.37 5.19
N PHE A 103 -5.58 -18.98 5.09
CA PHE A 103 -5.02 -18.38 3.87
C PHE A 103 -4.24 -19.43 3.11
N GLU A 104 -4.50 -19.55 1.80
CA GLU A 104 -3.69 -20.37 0.94
C GLU A 104 -2.38 -19.67 0.62
N THR A 105 -1.28 -20.41 0.66
CA THR A 105 0.03 -19.88 0.29
C THR A 105 0.41 -20.38 -1.09
N GLU A 106 1.35 -19.67 -1.74
CA GLU A 106 1.88 -20.12 -3.04
C GLU A 106 2.46 -21.52 -2.99
N LYS A 107 3.06 -21.89 -1.85
CA LYS A 107 3.61 -23.23 -1.66
C LYS A 107 2.53 -24.31 -1.72
N GLU A 108 1.34 -24.02 -1.21
CA GLU A 108 0.22 -24.96 -1.25
C GLU A 108 -0.32 -25.11 -2.68
N ASN A 109 -0.29 -24.01 -3.44
CA ASN A 109 -0.80 -23.98 -4.80
C ASN A 109 0.13 -24.62 -5.84
N THR A 110 1.40 -24.77 -5.53
CA THR A 110 2.40 -25.29 -6.48
C THR A 110 2.60 -26.80 -6.42
N LYS A 111 1.81 -27.47 -5.69
CA LYS A 111 1.91 -28.95 -5.65
C LYS A 111 1.34 -29.61 -6.90
#